data_3e28400d6bfb399c36c8dd8a662cd499
#
_entry.id   3e28400d6bfb399c36c8dd8a662cd499
#
_cell.length_a   1.000
_cell.length_b   1.000
_cell.length_c   1.000
_cell.angle_alpha   90.00
_cell.angle_beta   90.00
_cell.angle_gamma   90.00
#
_symmetry.space_group_name_H-M   'P 1'
#
loop_
_entity.id
_entity.type
_entity.pdbx_description
1 polymer ?
#
loop_
_entity_poly.entity_id
_entity_poly.type
_entity_poly.pdbx_seq_one_letter_code
_entity_poly.pdbx_strand_id
1 'polypeptide(L)'
;MKASKRQRAWTIILGVALASTGCAGGNPQAPPAPPPAATAASQPLPRGTVGANLVTATARVKALDLQTRHVTLERADGSEVTVYADDTVRNLPQVHVGDEVTASFYESLAYEVKKPGTAAPGATVAEEAARAKLGEKPAGAGARVTTIVATIVGIDKAAGTVTLQGPTGKATTIKARDPHNLERVAVGDLVEITYTEAVAVSVEQPVKH
;
A
#
# COMPACT_ATOMS: atom_id res chain seq x y z
N MET A 1 -46.63 -32.12 23.58
CA MET A 1 -46.76 -33.59 23.77
C MET A 1 -45.38 -34.20 23.69
N LYS A 2 -44.94 -34.75 24.86
CA LYS A 2 -44.23 -36.02 25.14
C LYS A 2 -42.96 -36.28 24.31
N ALA A 3 -41.77 -36.07 24.83
CA ALA A 3 -40.99 -36.93 25.77
C ALA A 3 -40.59 -38.30 25.19
N SER A 4 -39.27 -38.54 25.06
CA SER A 4 -38.71 -39.81 25.54
C SER A 4 -37.17 -39.75 25.61
N LYS A 5 -36.68 -39.82 26.84
CA LYS A 5 -35.33 -40.22 27.27
C LYS A 5 -35.08 -41.68 26.91
N ARG A 6 -33.87 -42.07 26.53
CA ARG A 6 -33.31 -43.39 26.84
C ARG A 6 -31.85 -43.29 27.21
N GLN A 7 -31.61 -43.32 28.52
CA GLN A 7 -30.36 -43.78 29.15
C GLN A 7 -30.19 -45.27 28.92
N ARG A 8 -28.99 -45.75 28.67
CA ARG A 8 -28.56 -47.11 28.93
C ARG A 8 -27.24 -47.10 29.68
N ALA A 9 -27.33 -47.34 30.95
CA ALA A 9 -26.27 -47.81 31.81
C ALA A 9 -25.92 -49.27 31.48
N TRP A 10 -24.66 -49.61 31.48
CA TRP A 10 -24.23 -51.00 31.60
C TRP A 10 -23.14 -51.13 32.65
N THR A 11 -23.38 -52.11 33.43
CA THR A 11 -22.94 -52.55 34.74
C THR A 11 -21.56 -53.23 34.66
N ILE A 12 -20.85 -53.05 35.77
CA ILE A 12 -19.61 -53.63 36.23
C ILE A 12 -19.65 -55.17 36.24
N ILE A 13 -18.55 -55.82 35.85
CA ILE A 13 -18.19 -57.17 36.34
C ILE A 13 -16.72 -57.12 36.78
N LEU A 14 -16.59 -57.40 38.10
CA LEU A 14 -15.38 -57.60 38.86
C LEU A 14 -14.89 -59.04 38.66
N GLY A 15 -13.63 -59.19 38.27
CA GLY A 15 -13.01 -60.51 38.20
C GLY A 15 -11.57 -60.41 38.74
N VAL A 16 -11.36 -60.87 39.97
CA VAL A 16 -10.10 -61.02 40.63
C VAL A 16 -9.48 -62.37 40.24
N ALA A 17 -8.27 -62.41 39.78
CA ALA A 17 -7.41 -63.61 39.84
C ALA A 17 -5.94 -63.16 40.09
N LEU A 18 -5.45 -63.46 41.26
CA LEU A 18 -4.03 -63.47 41.63
C LEU A 18 -3.32 -64.67 41.01
N ALA A 19 -2.17 -64.44 40.37
CA ALA A 19 -1.06 -65.40 40.36
C ALA A 19 0.24 -64.68 40.10
N SER A 20 1.23 -65.07 40.84
CA SER A 20 2.50 -64.51 41.21
C SER A 20 3.67 -64.73 40.20
N THR A 21 4.70 -63.92 40.41
CA THR A 21 6.14 -64.14 40.13
C THR A 21 6.69 -64.05 38.73
N GLY A 22 7.63 -63.06 38.57
CA GLY A 22 8.61 -63.04 37.51
C GLY A 22 9.25 -61.67 37.35
N CYS A 23 10.36 -61.41 38.08
CA CYS A 23 11.26 -60.27 37.85
C CYS A 23 11.96 -60.39 36.49
N ALA A 24 11.74 -59.44 35.62
CA ALA A 24 12.71 -59.06 34.61
C ALA A 24 12.51 -57.57 34.30
N GLY A 25 13.43 -56.71 34.70
CA GLY A 25 13.42 -55.27 34.43
C GLY A 25 13.59 -55.02 32.97
N GLY A 26 12.53 -54.62 32.34
CA GLY A 26 12.48 -53.98 31.01
C GLY A 26 11.67 -52.73 31.16
N ASN A 27 12.37 -51.60 31.22
CA ASN A 27 11.74 -50.28 31.17
C ASN A 27 11.02 -50.15 29.81
N PRO A 28 9.69 -50.04 29.73
CA PRO A 28 9.04 -49.79 28.46
C PRO A 28 9.43 -48.37 28.02
N GLN A 29 10.38 -48.30 27.12
CA GLN A 29 10.77 -47.04 26.47
C GLN A 29 9.52 -46.58 25.66
N ALA A 30 8.94 -45.47 26.11
CA ALA A 30 7.86 -44.83 25.38
C ALA A 30 8.31 -44.52 23.95
N PRO A 31 7.49 -44.74 22.93
CA PRO A 31 7.86 -44.40 21.57
C PRO A 31 8.28 -42.92 21.49
N PRO A 32 9.31 -42.58 20.73
CA PRO A 32 9.75 -41.21 20.59
C PRO A 32 8.59 -40.35 20.11
N ALA A 33 8.35 -39.21 20.77
CA ALA A 33 7.39 -38.24 20.37
C ALA A 33 7.63 -37.84 18.91
N PRO A 34 6.58 -37.72 18.06
CA PRO A 34 6.76 -37.27 16.70
C PRO A 34 7.46 -35.89 16.74
N PRO A 35 8.39 -35.64 15.81
CA PRO A 35 9.08 -34.35 15.74
C PRO A 35 8.02 -33.25 15.63
N PRO A 36 8.20 -32.10 16.30
CA PRO A 36 7.29 -30.98 16.18
C PRO A 36 7.13 -30.66 14.70
N ALA A 37 5.87 -30.65 14.24
CA ALA A 37 5.55 -30.26 12.87
C ALA A 37 6.23 -28.91 12.63
N ALA A 38 7.19 -28.88 11.71
CA ALA A 38 7.83 -27.65 11.32
C ALA A 38 6.73 -26.71 10.89
N THR A 39 6.50 -25.67 11.68
CA THR A 39 5.60 -24.58 11.34
C THR A 39 6.15 -24.01 10.05
N ALA A 40 5.53 -24.34 8.92
CA ALA A 40 5.90 -23.78 7.63
C ALA A 40 5.82 -22.26 7.80
N ALA A 41 6.95 -21.61 7.86
CA ALA A 41 7.04 -20.17 7.93
C ALA A 41 6.30 -19.63 6.70
N SER A 42 5.12 -19.04 6.93
CA SER A 42 4.32 -18.46 5.86
C SER A 42 5.18 -17.40 5.18
N GLN A 43 5.53 -17.63 3.93
CA GLN A 43 6.28 -16.64 3.15
C GLN A 43 5.48 -15.33 3.11
N PRO A 44 6.14 -14.18 3.26
CA PRO A 44 5.45 -12.89 3.21
C PRO A 44 4.71 -12.73 1.89
N LEU A 45 3.51 -12.16 1.95
CA LEU A 45 2.69 -11.91 0.77
C LEU A 45 3.37 -10.90 -0.17
N PRO A 46 3.10 -10.97 -1.49
CA PRO A 46 3.69 -10.07 -2.46
C PRO A 46 3.34 -8.60 -2.18
N ARG A 47 4.36 -7.74 -2.24
CA ARG A 47 4.22 -6.29 -2.20
C ARG A 47 5.31 -5.65 -3.04
N GLY A 48 5.08 -4.45 -3.56
CA GLY A 48 6.10 -3.75 -4.34
C GLY A 48 5.61 -2.46 -4.96
N THR A 49 6.55 -1.71 -5.52
CA THR A 49 6.28 -0.53 -6.33
C THR A 49 6.29 -0.92 -7.79
N VAL A 50 5.22 -0.61 -8.50
CA VAL A 50 5.09 -0.85 -9.95
C VAL A 50 5.90 0.20 -10.72
N GLY A 51 5.89 1.45 -10.25
CA GLY A 51 6.65 2.56 -10.82
C GLY A 51 6.64 3.76 -9.87
N ALA A 52 7.66 4.57 -10.00
CA ALA A 52 7.73 5.90 -9.39
C ALA A 52 8.42 6.84 -10.37
N ASN A 53 7.92 8.05 -10.48
CA ASN A 53 8.44 9.09 -11.33
C ASN A 53 8.51 10.40 -10.55
N LEU A 54 9.62 11.11 -10.68
CA LEU A 54 9.81 12.45 -10.12
C LEU A 54 10.32 13.35 -11.24
N VAL A 55 9.56 14.39 -11.56
CA VAL A 55 9.93 15.42 -12.51
C VAL A 55 10.10 16.72 -11.75
N THR A 56 11.25 17.35 -11.90
CA THR A 56 11.54 18.66 -11.31
C THR A 56 11.87 19.64 -12.43
N ALA A 57 11.25 20.80 -12.40
CA ALA A 57 11.49 21.89 -13.31
C ALA A 57 11.85 23.14 -12.51
N THR A 58 12.88 23.87 -12.96
CA THR A 58 13.29 25.16 -12.40
C THR A 58 13.13 26.24 -13.45
N ALA A 59 12.78 27.43 -12.99
CA ALA A 59 12.68 28.62 -13.84
C ALA A 59 12.97 29.86 -13.00
N ARG A 60 13.44 30.94 -13.65
CA ARG A 60 13.72 32.21 -13.00
C ARG A 60 12.56 33.19 -13.18
N VAL A 61 12.21 33.92 -12.16
CA VAL A 61 11.22 35.01 -12.27
C VAL A 61 11.81 36.13 -13.12
N LYS A 62 11.22 36.36 -14.30
CA LYS A 62 11.61 37.42 -15.25
C LYS A 62 10.80 38.69 -15.04
N ALA A 63 9.50 38.54 -14.78
CA ALA A 63 8.60 39.66 -14.49
C ALA A 63 7.50 39.22 -13.50
N LEU A 64 7.01 40.17 -12.73
CA LEU A 64 5.93 39.98 -11.76
C LEU A 64 4.99 41.17 -11.79
N ASP A 65 3.71 40.91 -12.00
CA ASP A 65 2.63 41.88 -11.85
C ASP A 65 1.76 41.50 -10.66
N LEU A 66 1.86 42.25 -9.58
CA LEU A 66 1.09 42.02 -8.35
C LEU A 66 -0.38 42.38 -8.46
N GLN A 67 -0.77 43.25 -9.42
CA GLN A 67 -2.17 43.66 -9.60
C GLN A 67 -2.95 42.59 -10.36
N THR A 68 -2.36 42.07 -11.42
CA THR A 68 -2.97 41.03 -12.26
C THR A 68 -2.58 39.63 -11.80
N ARG A 69 -1.66 39.52 -10.83
CA ARG A 69 -1.11 38.27 -10.27
C ARG A 69 -0.47 37.36 -11.34
N HIS A 70 0.09 37.95 -12.38
CA HIS A 70 0.84 37.22 -13.40
C HIS A 70 2.33 37.24 -13.10
N VAL A 71 2.93 36.05 -13.22
CA VAL A 71 4.37 35.81 -13.06
C VAL A 71 4.91 35.27 -14.36
N THR A 72 5.87 35.96 -14.95
CA THR A 72 6.59 35.49 -16.15
C THR A 72 7.86 34.76 -15.68
N LEU A 73 7.98 33.52 -16.05
CA LEU A 73 9.08 32.63 -15.71
C LEU A 73 9.90 32.35 -16.96
N GLU A 74 11.22 32.42 -16.84
CA GLU A 74 12.18 32.05 -17.87
C GLU A 74 12.86 30.73 -17.48
N ARG A 75 12.77 29.75 -18.38
CA ARG A 75 13.43 28.44 -18.22
C ARG A 75 14.89 28.49 -18.63
N ALA A 76 15.64 27.43 -18.30
CA ALA A 76 17.07 27.32 -18.65
C ALA A 76 17.33 27.33 -20.17
N ASP A 77 16.35 26.93 -20.97
CA ASP A 77 16.42 26.98 -22.46
C ASP A 77 16.07 28.34 -23.05
N GLY A 78 15.83 29.35 -22.20
CA GLY A 78 15.42 30.69 -22.59
C GLY A 78 13.94 30.85 -22.95
N SER A 79 13.17 29.77 -22.91
CA SER A 79 11.71 29.85 -23.13
C SER A 79 11.01 30.52 -21.96
N GLU A 80 9.98 31.30 -22.28
CA GLU A 80 9.20 32.03 -21.29
C GLU A 80 7.80 31.42 -21.14
N VAL A 81 7.29 31.43 -19.93
CA VAL A 81 5.90 31.08 -19.62
C VAL A 81 5.33 32.08 -18.62
N THR A 82 4.14 32.58 -18.89
CA THR A 82 3.40 33.42 -17.95
C THR A 82 2.35 32.59 -17.25
N VAL A 83 2.39 32.55 -15.93
CA VAL A 83 1.45 31.84 -15.06
C VAL A 83 0.63 32.82 -14.23
N TYR A 84 -0.60 32.47 -13.97
CA TYR A 84 -1.46 33.20 -13.04
C TYR A 84 -1.33 32.57 -11.64
N ALA A 85 -0.91 33.38 -10.67
CA ALA A 85 -0.85 32.99 -9.28
C ALA A 85 -2.21 33.28 -8.62
N ASP A 86 -3.05 32.27 -8.45
CA ASP A 86 -4.36 32.38 -7.84
C ASP A 86 -4.29 32.81 -6.35
N ASP A 87 -5.44 33.03 -5.73
CA ASP A 87 -5.53 33.50 -4.33
C ASP A 87 -5.01 32.46 -3.32
N THR A 88 -4.78 31.24 -3.73
CA THR A 88 -4.17 30.21 -2.88
C THR A 88 -2.66 30.44 -2.72
N VAL A 89 -2.02 31.13 -3.67
CA VAL A 89 -0.63 31.56 -3.59
C VAL A 89 -0.54 32.76 -2.64
N ARG A 90 -0.19 32.48 -1.40
CA ARG A 90 0.07 33.51 -0.40
C ARG A 90 1.47 34.11 -0.62
N ASN A 91 1.69 35.26 -0.07
CA ASN A 91 3.02 35.89 -0.04
C ASN A 91 3.60 36.24 -1.43
N LEU A 92 2.77 36.37 -2.45
CA LEU A 92 3.23 36.80 -3.78
C LEU A 92 4.10 38.07 -3.76
N PRO A 93 3.83 39.07 -2.88
CA PRO A 93 4.69 40.25 -2.71
C PRO A 93 6.12 39.95 -2.23
N GLN A 94 6.41 38.75 -1.75
CA GLN A 94 7.76 38.33 -1.35
C GLN A 94 8.59 37.76 -2.52
N VAL A 95 7.97 37.62 -3.68
CA VAL A 95 8.65 37.19 -4.92
C VAL A 95 9.31 38.42 -5.57
N HIS A 96 10.52 38.23 -6.05
CA HIS A 96 11.29 39.26 -6.75
C HIS A 96 11.76 38.75 -8.09
N VAL A 97 11.95 39.68 -9.02
CA VAL A 97 12.62 39.37 -10.28
C VAL A 97 14.02 38.81 -10.00
N GLY A 98 14.35 37.70 -10.63
CA GLY A 98 15.59 36.94 -10.41
C GLY A 98 15.46 35.79 -9.43
N ASP A 99 14.38 35.68 -8.66
CA ASP A 99 14.13 34.51 -7.81
C ASP A 99 14.01 33.22 -8.65
N GLU A 100 14.38 32.10 -8.05
CA GLU A 100 14.24 30.78 -8.66
C GLU A 100 12.96 30.12 -8.16
N VAL A 101 12.15 29.63 -9.11
CA VAL A 101 10.96 28.83 -8.86
C VAL A 101 11.27 27.39 -9.19
N THR A 102 11.13 26.51 -8.21
CA THR A 102 11.23 25.06 -8.41
C THR A 102 9.85 24.43 -8.28
N ALA A 103 9.46 23.68 -9.31
CA ALA A 103 8.25 22.88 -9.31
C ALA A 103 8.63 21.39 -9.42
N SER A 104 8.10 20.57 -8.52
CA SER A 104 8.32 19.12 -8.53
C SER A 104 6.99 18.40 -8.62
N PHE A 105 6.91 17.42 -9.49
CA PHE A 105 5.79 16.50 -9.62
C PHE A 105 6.27 15.10 -9.34
N TYR A 106 5.62 14.43 -8.42
CA TYR A 106 5.87 13.04 -8.05
C TYR A 106 4.64 12.20 -8.28
N GLU A 107 4.82 11.04 -8.88
CA GLU A 107 3.79 10.00 -8.96
C GLU A 107 4.37 8.63 -8.64
N SER A 108 3.59 7.78 -8.02
CA SER A 108 3.96 6.38 -7.78
C SER A 108 2.76 5.47 -7.72
N LEU A 109 2.98 4.22 -8.13
CA LEU A 109 2.02 3.14 -8.03
C LEU A 109 2.65 1.98 -7.26
N ALA A 110 2.05 1.65 -6.12
CA ALA A 110 2.46 0.53 -5.27
C ALA A 110 1.32 -0.46 -5.10
N TYR A 111 1.63 -1.70 -4.75
CA TYR A 111 0.66 -2.72 -4.41
C TYR A 111 1.10 -3.54 -3.21
N GLU A 112 0.12 -4.05 -2.47
CA GLU A 112 0.30 -5.01 -1.39
C GLU A 112 -0.81 -6.06 -1.43
N VAL A 113 -0.43 -7.34 -1.35
CA VAL A 113 -1.40 -8.42 -1.22
C VAL A 113 -1.70 -8.68 0.24
N LYS A 114 -2.98 -8.80 0.57
CA LYS A 114 -3.48 -9.02 1.93
C LYS A 114 -4.40 -10.23 1.97
N LYS A 115 -4.51 -10.88 3.14
CA LYS A 115 -5.45 -11.99 3.32
C LYS A 115 -6.90 -11.52 3.38
N PRO A 116 -7.86 -12.38 3.01
CA PRO A 116 -9.28 -12.08 3.14
C PRO A 116 -9.62 -11.63 4.57
N GLY A 117 -10.50 -10.62 4.69
CA GLY A 117 -10.94 -10.11 5.98
C GLY A 117 -10.01 -9.09 6.66
N THR A 118 -8.83 -8.80 6.10
CA THR A 118 -7.91 -7.76 6.64
C THR A 118 -8.25 -6.36 6.15
N ALA A 119 -8.99 -6.24 5.05
CA ALA A 119 -9.53 -5.00 4.52
C ALA A 119 -10.85 -5.28 3.81
N ALA A 120 -11.66 -4.26 3.57
CA ALA A 120 -12.85 -4.37 2.75
C ALA A 120 -12.54 -3.87 1.32
N PRO A 121 -13.06 -4.53 0.26
CA PRO A 121 -12.99 -3.97 -1.08
C PRO A 121 -13.58 -2.56 -1.11
N GLY A 122 -12.87 -1.62 -1.70
CA GLY A 122 -13.27 -0.21 -1.67
C GLY A 122 -12.27 0.67 -2.39
N ALA A 123 -12.60 1.96 -2.45
CA ALA A 123 -11.70 3.00 -2.90
C ALA A 123 -11.75 4.17 -1.91
N THR A 124 -10.59 4.67 -1.54
CA THR A 124 -10.42 5.83 -0.67
C THR A 124 -9.48 6.83 -1.32
N VAL A 125 -9.74 8.10 -1.06
CA VAL A 125 -8.89 9.20 -1.49
C VAL A 125 -8.55 10.03 -0.26
N ALA A 126 -7.26 10.26 -0.04
CA ALA A 126 -6.74 11.19 0.95
C ALA A 126 -6.01 12.32 0.24
N GLU A 127 -6.25 13.56 0.68
CA GLU A 127 -5.61 14.75 0.14
C GLU A 127 -4.98 15.54 1.30
N GLU A 128 -3.75 15.98 1.07
CA GLU A 128 -3.02 16.82 2.01
C GLU A 128 -2.47 18.03 1.27
N ALA A 129 -2.42 19.17 1.95
CA ALA A 129 -1.83 20.39 1.43
C ALA A 129 -1.05 21.12 2.51
N ALA A 130 0.10 21.66 2.14
CA ALA A 130 0.93 22.50 2.97
C ALA A 130 1.25 23.81 2.26
N ARG A 131 1.46 24.89 3.04
CA ARG A 131 1.78 26.22 2.52
C ARG A 131 2.81 26.89 3.42
N ALA A 132 3.61 27.77 2.82
CA ALA A 132 4.53 28.64 3.56
C ALA A 132 3.78 29.51 4.57
N LYS A 133 4.46 29.90 5.64
CA LYS A 133 3.94 30.84 6.63
C LYS A 133 3.83 32.26 6.04
N LEU A 134 3.00 33.07 6.66
CA LEU A 134 2.87 34.45 6.26
C LEU A 134 4.22 35.20 6.43
N GLY A 135 4.61 35.95 5.38
CA GLY A 135 5.88 36.70 5.36
C GLY A 135 7.08 35.91 4.83
N GLU A 136 6.96 34.61 4.62
CA GLU A 136 7.99 33.80 3.93
C GLU A 136 7.80 33.87 2.40
N LYS A 137 8.79 33.41 1.65
CA LYS A 137 8.62 33.25 0.20
C LYS A 137 7.54 32.21 -0.09
N PRO A 138 6.78 32.36 -1.20
CA PRO A 138 5.76 31.42 -1.55
C PRO A 138 6.31 30.00 -1.69
N ALA A 139 5.70 29.09 -0.98
CA ALA A 139 5.90 27.66 -1.15
C ALA A 139 4.58 26.94 -0.86
N GLY A 140 4.36 25.85 -1.57
CA GLY A 140 3.19 25.02 -1.39
C GLY A 140 3.46 23.59 -1.84
N ALA A 141 2.81 22.65 -1.19
CA ALA A 141 2.80 21.26 -1.61
C ALA A 141 1.39 20.70 -1.49
N GLY A 142 1.02 19.83 -2.40
CA GLY A 142 -0.20 19.04 -2.34
C GLY A 142 0.10 17.60 -2.65
N ALA A 143 -0.53 16.69 -1.94
CA ALA A 143 -0.45 15.27 -2.22
C ALA A 143 -1.85 14.67 -2.25
N ARG A 144 -2.06 13.73 -3.16
CA ARG A 144 -3.27 12.93 -3.29
C ARG A 144 -2.90 11.47 -3.31
N VAL A 145 -3.47 10.71 -2.41
CA VAL A 145 -3.28 9.27 -2.30
C VAL A 145 -4.61 8.59 -2.57
N THR A 146 -4.66 7.82 -3.65
CA THR A 146 -5.81 6.98 -4.00
C THR A 146 -5.48 5.53 -3.68
N THR A 147 -6.24 4.93 -2.78
CA THR A 147 -6.10 3.51 -2.41
C THR A 147 -7.32 2.75 -2.91
N ILE A 148 -7.09 1.68 -3.67
CA ILE A 148 -8.12 0.79 -4.17
C ILE A 148 -7.84 -0.62 -3.64
N VAL A 149 -8.82 -1.22 -3.00
CA VAL A 149 -8.78 -2.62 -2.56
C VAL A 149 -9.65 -3.45 -3.48
N ALA A 150 -9.04 -4.36 -4.23
CA ALA A 150 -9.67 -5.28 -5.15
C ALA A 150 -9.51 -6.72 -4.68
N THR A 151 -10.43 -7.61 -5.09
CA THR A 151 -10.37 -9.03 -4.76
C THR A 151 -9.78 -9.83 -5.93
N ILE A 152 -8.89 -10.76 -5.66
CA ILE A 152 -8.42 -11.73 -6.66
C ILE A 152 -9.57 -12.72 -6.94
N VAL A 153 -10.10 -12.71 -8.15
CA VAL A 153 -11.18 -13.61 -8.58
C VAL A 153 -10.71 -14.68 -9.57
N GLY A 154 -9.48 -14.56 -10.08
CA GLY A 154 -8.89 -15.55 -10.96
C GLY A 154 -7.37 -15.43 -11.01
N ILE A 155 -6.70 -16.58 -11.19
CA ILE A 155 -5.24 -16.67 -11.34
C ILE A 155 -4.97 -17.67 -12.46
N ASP A 156 -4.21 -17.24 -13.47
CA ASP A 156 -3.67 -18.11 -14.50
C ASP A 156 -2.13 -18.07 -14.41
N LYS A 157 -1.59 -19.13 -13.81
CA LYS A 157 -0.14 -19.26 -13.61
C LYS A 157 0.60 -19.52 -14.92
N ALA A 158 -0.05 -20.22 -15.88
CA ALA A 158 0.56 -20.52 -17.18
C ALA A 158 0.69 -19.26 -18.04
N ALA A 159 -0.34 -18.42 -18.05
CA ALA A 159 -0.33 -17.15 -18.74
C ALA A 159 0.39 -16.04 -17.94
N GLY A 160 0.67 -16.25 -16.65
CA GLY A 160 1.24 -15.24 -15.75
C GLY A 160 0.29 -14.09 -15.48
N THR A 161 -1.04 -14.36 -15.40
CA THR A 161 -2.04 -13.29 -15.21
C THR A 161 -2.87 -13.50 -13.96
N VAL A 162 -3.41 -12.40 -13.46
CA VAL A 162 -4.34 -12.36 -12.33
C VAL A 162 -5.56 -11.50 -12.70
N THR A 163 -6.75 -11.97 -12.35
CA THR A 163 -8.00 -11.22 -12.54
C THR A 163 -8.43 -10.63 -11.21
N LEU A 164 -8.53 -9.31 -11.19
CA LEU A 164 -8.90 -8.50 -10.02
C LEU A 164 -10.33 -7.97 -10.22
N GLN A 165 -11.16 -8.12 -9.21
CA GLN A 165 -12.48 -7.49 -9.15
C GLN A 165 -12.42 -6.27 -8.24
N GLY A 166 -12.62 -5.11 -8.83
CA GLY A 166 -12.67 -3.84 -8.10
C GLY A 166 -13.97 -3.66 -7.31
N PRO A 167 -14.07 -2.59 -6.51
CA PRO A 167 -15.22 -2.32 -5.63
C PRO A 167 -16.55 -2.11 -6.38
N THR A 168 -16.49 -1.76 -7.67
CA THR A 168 -17.68 -1.61 -8.53
C THR A 168 -18.15 -2.94 -9.14
N GLY A 169 -17.51 -4.06 -8.80
CA GLY A 169 -17.80 -5.37 -9.40
C GLY A 169 -17.14 -5.62 -10.77
N LYS A 170 -16.50 -4.59 -11.36
CA LYS A 170 -15.79 -4.74 -12.64
C LYS A 170 -14.54 -5.60 -12.43
N ALA A 171 -14.41 -6.67 -13.24
CA ALA A 171 -13.23 -7.50 -13.27
C ALA A 171 -12.25 -7.02 -14.35
N THR A 172 -10.96 -7.06 -14.05
CA THR A 172 -9.87 -6.69 -14.96
C THR A 172 -8.76 -7.73 -14.83
N THR A 173 -8.32 -8.27 -15.96
CA THR A 173 -7.18 -9.21 -16.00
C THR A 173 -5.91 -8.42 -16.31
N ILE A 174 -4.90 -8.60 -15.47
CA ILE A 174 -3.59 -7.96 -15.61
C ILE A 174 -2.49 -9.01 -15.63
N LYS A 175 -1.38 -8.72 -16.31
CA LYS A 175 -0.18 -9.55 -16.28
C LYS A 175 0.61 -9.28 -15.00
N ALA A 176 0.98 -10.33 -14.29
CA ALA A 176 1.85 -10.20 -13.12
C ALA A 176 3.24 -9.76 -13.59
N ARG A 177 3.81 -8.73 -12.93
CA ARG A 177 5.17 -8.26 -13.22
C ARG A 177 6.22 -9.34 -12.91
N ASP A 178 6.00 -10.07 -11.83
CA ASP A 178 6.77 -11.23 -11.43
C ASP A 178 5.79 -12.42 -11.27
N PRO A 179 5.80 -13.38 -12.22
CA PRO A 179 4.92 -14.54 -12.18
C PRO A 179 5.09 -15.41 -10.92
N HIS A 180 6.28 -15.42 -10.29
CA HIS A 180 6.51 -16.18 -9.05
C HIS A 180 5.64 -15.68 -7.89
N ASN A 181 5.21 -14.43 -7.94
CA ASN A 181 4.27 -13.90 -6.95
C ASN A 181 2.91 -14.61 -7.00
N LEU A 182 2.51 -15.17 -8.16
CA LEU A 182 1.25 -15.91 -8.32
C LEU A 182 1.25 -17.26 -7.58
N GLU A 183 2.40 -17.75 -7.16
CA GLU A 183 2.51 -18.97 -6.34
C GLU A 183 2.12 -18.74 -4.88
N ARG A 184 2.23 -17.49 -4.42
CA ARG A 184 2.03 -17.08 -3.03
C ARG A 184 0.66 -16.45 -2.75
N VAL A 185 -0.16 -16.31 -3.78
CA VAL A 185 -1.50 -15.71 -3.69
C VAL A 185 -2.58 -16.73 -4.04
N ALA A 186 -3.78 -16.49 -3.57
CA ALA A 186 -4.96 -17.33 -3.81
C ALA A 186 -6.16 -16.49 -4.26
N VAL A 187 -7.12 -17.13 -4.92
CA VAL A 187 -8.43 -16.54 -5.17
C VAL A 187 -9.08 -16.22 -3.83
N GLY A 188 -9.63 -15.02 -3.70
CA GLY A 188 -10.16 -14.46 -2.46
C GLY A 188 -9.18 -13.56 -1.70
N ASP A 189 -7.87 -13.61 -1.99
CA ASP A 189 -6.92 -12.62 -1.45
C ASP A 189 -7.26 -11.23 -1.98
N LEU A 190 -6.84 -10.22 -1.23
CA LEU A 190 -7.06 -8.81 -1.56
C LEU A 190 -5.77 -8.20 -2.13
N VAL A 191 -5.92 -7.33 -3.10
CA VAL A 191 -4.82 -6.51 -3.62
C VAL A 191 -5.16 -5.05 -3.31
N GLU A 192 -4.38 -4.46 -2.43
CA GLU A 192 -4.42 -3.03 -2.18
C GLU A 192 -3.46 -2.34 -3.15
N ILE A 193 -3.99 -1.42 -3.92
CA ILE A 193 -3.27 -0.63 -4.91
C ILE A 193 -3.27 0.81 -4.43
N THR A 194 -2.08 1.38 -4.22
CA THR A 194 -1.91 2.77 -3.79
C THR A 194 -1.29 3.58 -4.92
N TYR A 195 -2.01 4.56 -5.40
CA TYR A 195 -1.54 5.56 -6.35
C TYR A 195 -1.34 6.88 -5.61
N THR A 196 -0.12 7.40 -5.68
CA THR A 196 0.26 8.66 -5.05
C THR A 196 0.65 9.67 -6.11
N GLU A 197 0.05 10.85 -6.04
CA GLU A 197 0.43 12.04 -6.80
C GLU A 197 0.82 13.13 -5.80
N ALA A 198 1.91 13.83 -6.06
CA ALA A 198 2.28 14.99 -5.26
C ALA A 198 2.88 16.08 -6.14
N VAL A 199 2.54 17.32 -5.81
CA VAL A 199 3.09 18.52 -6.44
C VAL A 199 3.67 19.40 -5.35
N ALA A 200 4.86 19.92 -5.56
CA ALA A 200 5.46 20.92 -4.70
C ALA A 200 5.99 22.07 -5.55
N VAL A 201 5.81 23.29 -5.04
CA VAL A 201 6.36 24.50 -5.63
C VAL A 201 7.03 25.32 -4.54
N SER A 202 8.24 25.78 -4.78
CA SER A 202 8.96 26.68 -3.89
C SER A 202 9.57 27.85 -4.68
N VAL A 203 9.73 28.99 -4.00
CA VAL A 203 10.42 30.17 -4.53
C VAL A 203 11.60 30.47 -3.60
N GLU A 204 12.79 30.55 -4.16
CA GLU A 204 14.03 30.80 -3.43
C GLU A 204 14.77 32.00 -4.01
N GLN A 205 15.58 32.67 -3.19
CA GLN A 205 16.50 33.68 -3.71
C GLN A 205 17.64 32.98 -4.47
N PRO A 206 18.09 33.57 -5.59
CA PRO A 206 19.24 33.03 -6.29
C PRO A 206 20.46 33.01 -5.37
N VAL A 207 21.16 31.88 -5.34
CA VAL A 207 22.43 31.76 -4.62
C VAL A 207 23.41 32.72 -5.27
N LYS A 208 23.88 33.73 -4.55
CA LYS A 208 24.98 34.59 -5.01
C LYS A 208 26.27 33.78 -4.91
N HIS A 209 26.79 33.39 -6.04
CA HIS A 209 28.14 32.81 -6.17
C HIS A 209 29.17 33.92 -6.23
#